data_ee45fe551d1419f8de1b7491aef39d36
#
_entry.id   ee45fe551d1419f8de1b7491aef39d36
#
_cell.length_a   1.000
_cell.length_b   1.000
_cell.length_c   1.000
_cell.angle_alpha   90.00
_cell.angle_beta   90.00
_cell.angle_gamma   90.00
#
_symmetry.space_group_name_H-M   'P 1'
#
loop_
_entity.id
_entity.type
_entity.pdbx_description
1 polymer ?
#
loop_
_entity_poly.entity_id
_entity_poly.type
_entity_poly.pdbx_seq_one_letter_code
_entity_poly.pdbx_strand_id
1 'polypeptide(L)'
;MSSIGDAYYPSDLEGDRKTLPAGRYTASIVGLDLSKNVKFGNYIADVFKPEYLIDRKEHPEYEDYIVRDNGIFRYKEVEGMIYNHKKNWGFAKFISTMKLRKQDREGKQLPFLYLEDIKDSVVLIDVFMKEFMNDLDSEIRYSVARTIQLIKEPSVPF
;
A
#
# COMPACT_ATOMS: atom_id res chain seq x y z
N MET A 1 9.22 8.43 14.76
CA MET A 1 9.08 7.68 14.77
C MET A 1 8.51 7.20 14.16
N SER A 2 8.92 6.85 14.06
CA SER A 2 8.37 6.25 13.48
C SER A 2 7.43 5.90 13.82
N SER A 3 7.00 5.82 13.27
CA SER A 3 5.72 5.50 13.45
C SER A 3 5.56 4.28 14.27
N ILE A 4 4.51 4.26 15.02
CA ILE A 4 4.13 3.12 15.79
C ILE A 4 4.00 1.91 14.93
N GLY A 5 3.60 2.11 13.70
CA GLY A 5 3.43 1.01 12.78
C GLY A 5 4.67 0.18 12.57
N ASP A 6 5.83 0.78 12.77
CA ASP A 6 7.06 0.04 12.56
C ASP A 6 7.18 -1.15 13.49
N ALA A 7 6.58 -1.09 14.65
CA ALA A 7 6.65 -2.17 15.61
C ALA A 7 5.90 -3.41 15.17
N TYR A 8 5.03 -3.28 14.19
CA TYR A 8 4.24 -4.41 13.71
C TYR A 8 4.80 -5.08 12.49
N TYR A 9 5.85 -4.55 11.92
CA TYR A 9 6.40 -5.15 10.71
C TYR A 9 7.41 -6.20 11.04
N PRO A 10 7.41 -7.30 10.33
CA PRO A 10 8.37 -8.36 10.59
C PRO A 10 9.80 -7.88 10.56
N SER A 11 10.10 -6.83 9.80
CA SER A 11 11.45 -6.32 9.71
C SER A 11 11.96 -5.78 11.03
N ASP A 12 11.08 -5.44 11.95
CA ASP A 12 11.48 -4.88 13.24
C ASP A 12 11.61 -5.95 14.32
N LEU A 13 11.22 -7.17 14.00
CA LEU A 13 11.21 -8.25 14.99
C LEU A 13 12.35 -9.17 14.70
N GLU A 14 13.47 -8.93 15.36
CA GLU A 14 14.61 -9.78 15.13
C GLU A 14 14.32 -11.22 15.41
N GLY A 15 14.70 -12.08 14.53
CA GLY A 15 14.67 -13.52 14.74
C GLY A 15 13.32 -14.17 14.74
N ASP A 16 12.27 -13.42 15.08
CA ASP A 16 10.93 -14.00 15.15
C ASP A 16 10.03 -13.51 14.08
N ARG A 17 10.59 -13.09 13.01
CA ARG A 17 9.82 -12.56 11.94
C ARG A 17 9.00 -13.62 11.29
N LYS A 18 7.70 -13.40 11.25
CA LYS A 18 6.79 -14.25 10.53
C LYS A 18 6.51 -13.59 9.20
N THR A 19 6.90 -14.24 8.13
CA THR A 19 6.49 -13.76 6.81
C THR A 19 5.13 -14.37 6.51
N LEU A 20 4.29 -13.58 5.87
CA LEU A 20 3.00 -14.08 5.45
C LEU A 20 3.19 -14.87 4.17
N PRO A 21 2.72 -16.12 4.10
CA PRO A 21 2.86 -16.91 2.86
C PRO A 21 2.17 -16.23 1.69
N ALA A 22 2.73 -16.40 0.50
CA ALA A 22 2.12 -15.87 -0.70
C ALA A 22 0.73 -16.44 -0.89
N GLY A 23 -0.19 -15.63 -1.37
CA GLY A 23 -1.57 -16.05 -1.58
C GLY A 23 -2.53 -14.89 -1.40
N ARG A 24 -3.79 -15.21 -1.39
CA ARG A 24 -4.84 -14.21 -1.27
C ARG A 24 -5.45 -14.23 0.11
N TYR A 25 -5.67 -13.05 0.64
CA TYR A 25 -6.19 -12.89 2.00
C TYR A 25 -7.23 -11.80 2.02
N THR A 26 -8.20 -11.93 2.92
CA THR A 26 -9.10 -10.84 3.23
C THR A 26 -8.42 -10.01 4.32
N ALA A 27 -8.49 -8.71 4.18
CA ALA A 27 -7.84 -7.81 5.13
C ALA A 27 -8.61 -6.49 5.26
N SER A 28 -8.37 -5.80 6.35
CA SER A 28 -8.91 -4.45 6.54
C SER A 28 -7.78 -3.44 6.38
N ILE A 29 -8.06 -2.32 5.76
CA ILE A 29 -7.07 -1.26 5.65
C ILE A 29 -7.09 -0.48 6.96
N VAL A 30 -5.95 -0.44 7.64
CA VAL A 30 -5.85 0.19 8.96
C VAL A 30 -4.93 1.39 8.97
N GLY A 31 -4.15 1.58 7.93
CA GLY A 31 -3.21 2.69 7.87
C GLY A 31 -2.78 2.99 6.45
N LEU A 32 -2.02 4.05 6.30
CA LEU A 32 -1.49 4.46 5.01
C LEU A 32 -0.13 5.10 5.23
N ASP A 33 0.90 4.46 4.72
CA ASP A 33 2.23 5.03 4.73
C ASP A 33 2.39 5.88 3.47
N LEU A 34 2.88 7.09 3.63
CA LEU A 34 3.02 8.02 2.52
C LEU A 34 4.41 8.61 2.48
N SER A 35 5.04 8.50 1.33
CA SER A 35 6.30 9.20 1.06
C SER A 35 6.05 10.18 -0.06
N LYS A 36 6.27 11.46 0.19
CA LYS A 36 6.02 12.49 -0.81
C LYS A 36 7.27 12.84 -1.58
N ASN A 37 7.09 13.19 -2.83
CA ASN A 37 8.15 13.76 -3.67
C ASN A 37 9.38 12.85 -3.76
N VAL A 38 9.15 11.57 -3.95
CA VAL A 38 10.22 10.59 -4.11
C VAL A 38 10.71 10.65 -5.56
N LYS A 39 12.01 10.74 -5.72
CA LYS A 39 12.61 10.82 -7.06
C LYS A 39 12.96 9.44 -7.58
N PHE A 40 12.56 9.18 -8.81
CA PHE A 40 12.88 7.93 -9.50
C PHE A 40 13.53 8.34 -10.83
N GLY A 41 14.86 8.49 -10.83
CA GLY A 41 15.55 9.02 -12.00
C GLY A 41 15.07 10.41 -12.33
N ASN A 42 14.46 10.59 -13.49
CA ASN A 42 13.93 11.89 -13.91
C ASN A 42 12.46 12.07 -13.62
N TYR A 43 11.89 11.17 -12.82
CA TYR A 43 10.49 11.25 -12.43
C TYR A 43 10.36 11.57 -10.95
N ILE A 44 9.24 12.15 -10.56
CA ILE A 44 8.93 12.38 -9.16
C ILE A 44 7.52 11.87 -8.88
N ALA A 45 7.34 11.23 -7.75
CA ALA A 45 6.05 10.65 -7.38
C ALA A 45 5.81 10.68 -5.89
N ASP A 46 4.54 10.68 -5.50
CA ASP A 46 4.16 10.34 -4.14
C ASP A 46 3.94 8.83 -4.12
N VAL A 47 4.40 8.18 -3.08
CA VAL A 47 4.27 6.73 -2.95
C VAL A 47 3.33 6.43 -1.78
N PHE A 48 2.26 5.70 -2.07
CA PHE A 48 1.26 5.34 -1.08
C PHE A 48 1.37 3.85 -0.80
N LYS A 49 1.40 3.49 0.47
CA LYS A 49 1.45 2.08 0.89
C LYS A 49 0.39 1.83 1.94
N PRO A 50 -0.81 1.44 1.53
CA PRO A 50 -1.82 1.02 2.49
C PRO A 50 -1.31 -0.10 3.38
N GLU A 51 -1.78 -0.12 4.62
CA GLU A 51 -1.41 -1.12 5.60
C GLU A 51 -2.62 -2.01 5.84
N TYR A 52 -2.43 -3.30 5.64
CA TYR A 52 -3.51 -4.28 5.66
C TYR A 52 -3.41 -5.17 6.89
N LEU A 53 -4.47 -5.20 7.68
CA LEU A 53 -4.58 -6.09 8.82
C LEU A 53 -5.31 -7.36 8.38
N ILE A 54 -4.66 -8.50 8.50
CA ILE A 54 -5.21 -9.76 8.05
C ILE A 54 -6.45 -10.13 8.89
N ASP A 55 -7.49 -10.64 8.22
CA ASP A 55 -8.71 -11.04 8.89
C ASP A 55 -8.44 -12.25 9.78
N ARG A 56 -8.52 -12.05 11.08
CA ARG A 56 -8.24 -13.11 12.04
C ARG A 56 -9.29 -14.22 12.06
N LYS A 57 -10.49 -13.96 11.54
CA LYS A 57 -11.52 -15.01 11.46
C LYS A 57 -11.13 -16.03 10.40
N GLU A 58 -10.56 -15.53 9.30
CA GLU A 58 -10.11 -16.42 8.24
C GLU A 58 -8.78 -17.06 8.58
N HIS A 59 -7.92 -16.32 9.25
CA HIS A 59 -6.55 -16.76 9.54
C HIS A 59 -6.17 -16.40 10.97
N PRO A 60 -6.69 -17.12 11.95
CA PRO A 60 -6.37 -16.80 13.35
C PRO A 60 -4.88 -16.91 13.68
N GLU A 61 -4.14 -17.69 12.90
CA GLU A 61 -2.69 -17.82 13.07
C GLU A 61 -1.94 -16.53 12.73
N TYR A 62 -2.59 -15.61 12.03
CA TYR A 62 -1.98 -14.33 11.66
C TYR A 62 -2.69 -13.17 12.36
N GLU A 63 -3.24 -13.42 13.53
CA GLU A 63 -3.89 -12.39 14.31
C GLU A 63 -2.94 -11.21 14.52
N ASP A 64 -3.45 -10.01 14.29
CA ASP A 64 -2.70 -8.76 14.43
C ASP A 64 -1.53 -8.61 13.45
N TYR A 65 -1.48 -9.45 12.44
CA TYR A 65 -0.43 -9.31 11.44
C TYR A 65 -0.81 -8.22 10.44
N ILE A 66 0.10 -7.27 10.26
CA ILE A 66 -0.08 -6.19 9.30
C ILE A 66 0.93 -6.34 8.17
N VAL A 67 0.45 -6.33 6.93
CA VAL A 67 1.30 -6.35 5.76
C VAL A 67 1.12 -5.02 5.03
N ARG A 68 2.20 -4.51 4.46
CA ARG A 68 2.18 -3.21 3.78
C ARG A 68 2.10 -3.42 2.26
N ASP A 69 1.39 -2.52 1.60
CA ASP A 69 1.32 -2.53 0.14
C ASP A 69 2.71 -2.36 -0.47
N ASN A 70 2.90 -2.94 -1.63
CA ASN A 70 4.16 -2.86 -2.35
C ASN A 70 4.46 -1.44 -2.85
N GLY A 71 3.45 -0.61 -2.97
CA GLY A 71 3.61 0.79 -3.34
C GLY A 71 2.72 1.17 -4.52
N ILE A 72 1.98 2.25 -4.33
CA ILE A 72 1.11 2.82 -5.34
C ILE A 72 1.67 4.19 -5.65
N PHE A 73 2.06 4.40 -6.90
CA PHE A 73 2.81 5.58 -7.30
C PHE A 73 1.90 6.57 -7.98
N ARG A 74 1.90 7.81 -7.49
CA ARG A 74 1.20 8.91 -8.11
C ARG A 74 2.25 9.88 -8.64
N TYR A 75 2.56 9.77 -9.92
CA TYR A 75 3.56 10.60 -10.56
C TYR A 75 3.04 12.03 -10.71
N LYS A 76 3.93 12.98 -10.57
CA LYS A 76 3.57 14.40 -10.51
C LYS A 76 4.23 15.17 -11.64
N GLU A 77 3.53 16.19 -12.09
CA GLU A 77 4.07 17.11 -13.07
C GLU A 77 4.81 18.21 -12.32
N VAL A 78 6.12 18.22 -12.41
CA VAL A 78 6.98 19.17 -11.70
C VAL A 78 7.99 19.72 -12.69
N GLU A 79 8.21 21.02 -12.62
CA GLU A 79 9.18 21.67 -13.52
C GLU A 79 10.54 21.02 -13.37
N GLY A 80 11.19 20.76 -14.50
CA GLY A 80 12.51 20.13 -14.53
C GLY A 80 12.51 18.63 -14.43
N MET A 81 11.30 18.02 -14.28
CA MET A 81 11.17 16.57 -14.19
C MET A 81 10.35 16.08 -15.37
N ILE A 82 10.55 14.82 -15.73
CA ILE A 82 9.72 14.20 -16.78
C ILE A 82 8.39 13.82 -16.19
N TYR A 83 7.33 14.06 -16.92
CA TYR A 83 6.01 13.64 -16.52
C TYR A 83 5.38 12.80 -17.61
N ASN A 84 4.84 11.63 -17.21
CA ASN A 84 4.09 10.79 -18.10
C ASN A 84 2.87 10.29 -17.35
N HIS A 85 1.70 10.83 -17.67
CA HIS A 85 0.47 10.48 -16.97
C HIS A 85 0.14 8.99 -17.08
N LYS A 86 0.62 8.31 -18.11
CA LYS A 86 0.36 6.87 -18.28
C LYS A 86 1.01 6.05 -17.17
N LYS A 87 2.03 6.58 -16.52
CA LYS A 87 2.65 5.88 -15.39
C LYS A 87 1.74 5.83 -14.18
N ASN A 88 0.66 6.60 -14.17
CA ASN A 88 -0.30 6.60 -13.07
C ASN A 88 -1.36 5.51 -13.19
N TRP A 89 -1.20 4.58 -14.12
CA TRP A 89 -2.20 3.54 -14.31
C TRP A 89 -2.46 2.73 -13.03
N GLY A 90 -1.40 2.47 -12.26
CA GLY A 90 -1.54 1.71 -11.01
C GLY A 90 -2.34 2.48 -9.96
N PHE A 91 -2.07 3.78 -9.86
CA PHE A 91 -2.81 4.64 -8.95
C PHE A 91 -4.28 4.74 -9.40
N ALA A 92 -4.49 4.95 -10.69
CA ALA A 92 -5.86 5.02 -11.25
C ALA A 92 -6.61 3.71 -11.02
N LYS A 93 -5.93 2.58 -11.18
CA LYS A 93 -6.53 1.28 -10.94
C LYS A 93 -6.94 1.12 -9.48
N PHE A 94 -6.09 1.57 -8.55
CA PHE A 94 -6.42 1.50 -7.13
C PHE A 94 -7.65 2.36 -6.81
N ILE A 95 -7.68 3.59 -7.31
CA ILE A 95 -8.82 4.49 -7.11
C ILE A 95 -10.09 3.84 -7.63
N SER A 96 -10.02 3.24 -8.81
CA SER A 96 -11.18 2.55 -9.41
C SER A 96 -11.58 1.32 -8.60
N THR A 97 -10.61 0.51 -8.18
CA THR A 97 -10.87 -0.70 -7.40
C THR A 97 -11.57 -0.36 -6.09
N MET A 98 -11.14 0.72 -5.44
CA MET A 98 -11.71 1.16 -4.19
C MET A 98 -12.97 2.00 -4.36
N LYS A 99 -13.40 2.20 -5.61
CA LYS A 99 -14.61 2.96 -5.95
C LYS A 99 -14.57 4.38 -5.42
N LEU A 100 -13.40 4.97 -5.41
CA LEU A 100 -13.24 6.34 -4.96
C LEU A 100 -13.60 7.30 -6.07
N ARG A 101 -14.12 8.46 -5.66
CA ARG A 101 -14.52 9.47 -6.63
C ARG A 101 -13.29 10.14 -7.23
N LYS A 102 -13.29 10.28 -8.55
CA LYS A 102 -12.25 11.04 -9.20
C LYS A 102 -12.60 12.52 -9.11
N GLN A 103 -11.65 13.32 -8.70
CA GLN A 103 -11.90 14.74 -8.53
C GLN A 103 -11.60 15.55 -9.77
N ASP A 104 -10.70 15.10 -10.58
CA ASP A 104 -10.28 15.88 -11.74
C ASP A 104 -11.25 15.67 -12.89
N ARG A 105 -12.13 16.62 -13.05
CA ARG A 105 -13.14 16.56 -14.09
C ARG A 105 -12.57 16.68 -15.49
N GLU A 106 -11.39 17.25 -15.59
CA GLU A 106 -10.73 17.42 -16.87
C GLU A 106 -9.84 16.25 -17.21
N GLY A 107 -9.74 15.29 -16.33
CA GLY A 107 -8.96 14.11 -16.58
C GLY A 107 -7.46 14.33 -16.56
N LYS A 108 -7.02 15.47 -16.05
CA LYS A 108 -5.61 15.82 -16.12
C LYS A 108 -4.82 15.33 -14.92
N GLN A 109 -5.43 15.20 -13.77
CA GLN A 109 -4.73 14.78 -12.58
C GLN A 109 -5.64 14.01 -11.66
N LEU A 110 -5.11 12.89 -11.14
CA LEU A 110 -5.87 12.07 -10.21
C LEU A 110 -5.88 12.71 -8.83
N PRO A 111 -6.93 12.47 -8.04
CA PRO A 111 -7.01 13.05 -6.70
C PRO A 111 -5.92 12.49 -5.80
N PHE A 112 -5.62 13.22 -4.74
CA PHE A 112 -4.72 12.71 -3.72
C PHE A 112 -5.46 11.67 -2.88
N LEU A 113 -4.74 10.66 -2.42
CA LEU A 113 -5.32 9.58 -1.60
C LEU A 113 -5.08 9.88 -0.13
N TYR A 114 -6.16 9.91 0.65
CA TYR A 114 -6.10 10.11 2.09
C TYR A 114 -6.51 8.85 2.81
N LEU A 115 -5.94 8.60 3.98
CA LEU A 115 -6.30 7.44 4.77
C LEU A 115 -7.80 7.36 5.05
N GLU A 116 -8.42 8.50 5.35
CA GLU A 116 -9.84 8.53 5.65
C GLU A 116 -10.72 8.03 4.52
N ASP A 117 -10.20 8.05 3.30
CA ASP A 117 -10.96 7.57 2.15
C ASP A 117 -11.02 6.04 2.09
N ILE A 118 -10.07 5.38 2.72
CA ILE A 118 -9.94 3.92 2.59
C ILE A 118 -9.90 3.19 3.94
N LYS A 119 -9.76 3.90 5.04
CA LYS A 119 -9.65 3.27 6.35
C LYS A 119 -10.90 2.44 6.64
N ASP A 120 -10.68 1.26 7.19
CA ASP A 120 -11.71 0.29 7.54
C ASP A 120 -12.41 -0.36 6.33
N SER A 121 -11.91 -0.12 5.13
CA SER A 121 -12.36 -0.90 3.99
C SER A 121 -11.89 -2.33 4.15
N VAL A 122 -12.72 -3.28 3.74
CA VAL A 122 -12.33 -4.68 3.69
C VAL A 122 -12.02 -5.03 2.25
N VAL A 123 -10.84 -5.58 2.04
CA VAL A 123 -10.34 -5.84 0.68
C VAL A 123 -9.80 -7.25 0.56
N LEU A 124 -9.76 -7.71 -0.68
CA LEU A 124 -9.02 -8.92 -1.02
C LEU A 124 -7.63 -8.45 -1.46
N ILE A 125 -6.60 -9.00 -0.86
CA ILE A 125 -5.23 -8.65 -1.20
C ILE A 125 -4.49 -9.87 -1.73
N ASP A 126 -3.50 -9.60 -2.56
CA ASP A 126 -2.58 -10.61 -3.04
C ASP A 126 -1.24 -10.37 -2.35
N VAL A 127 -0.77 -11.35 -1.60
CA VAL A 127 0.47 -11.25 -0.84
C VAL A 127 1.56 -12.00 -1.61
N PHE A 128 2.71 -11.38 -1.73
CA PHE A 128 3.85 -12.01 -2.38
C PHE A 128 5.13 -11.62 -1.66
N MET A 129 6.16 -12.42 -1.89
CA MET A 129 7.44 -12.23 -1.24
C MET A 129 8.31 -11.32 -2.08
N LYS A 130 9.00 -10.41 -1.42
CA LYS A 130 9.96 -9.53 -2.07
C LYS A 130 11.32 -9.75 -1.43
N GLU A 131 12.37 -9.68 -2.23
CA GLU A 131 13.72 -9.91 -1.76
C GLU A 131 14.62 -8.77 -2.19
N PHE A 132 15.60 -8.44 -1.36
CA PHE A 132 16.65 -7.52 -1.76
C PHE A 132 17.91 -7.80 -0.96
N MET A 133 19.05 -7.32 -1.48
CA MET A 133 20.32 -7.45 -0.79
C MET A 133 20.54 -6.18 0.03
N ASN A 134 20.93 -6.35 1.28
CA ASN A 134 21.26 -5.20 2.11
C ASN A 134 22.75 -4.85 1.98
N ASP A 135 23.21 -3.85 2.72
CA ASP A 135 24.59 -3.38 2.65
C ASP A 135 25.61 -4.43 3.06
N LEU A 136 25.18 -5.46 3.74
CA LEU A 136 26.06 -6.55 4.17
C LEU A 136 26.01 -7.73 3.26
N ASP A 137 25.43 -7.57 2.08
CA ASP A 137 25.22 -8.65 1.11
C ASP A 137 24.36 -9.78 1.66
N SER A 138 23.52 -9.49 2.62
CA SER A 138 22.57 -10.47 3.15
C SER A 138 21.25 -10.31 2.43
N GLU A 139 20.68 -11.43 2.01
CA GLU A 139 19.38 -11.42 1.38
C GLU A 139 18.30 -11.20 2.42
N ILE A 140 17.42 -10.27 2.18
CA ILE A 140 16.29 -9.98 3.05
C ILE A 140 15.01 -10.29 2.30
N ARG A 141 14.13 -11.06 2.94
CA ARG A 141 12.83 -11.40 2.38
C ARG A 141 11.74 -10.82 3.25
N TYR A 142 10.73 -10.26 2.63
CA TYR A 142 9.59 -9.73 3.35
C TYR A 142 8.34 -9.82 2.50
N SER A 143 7.21 -9.87 3.17
CA SER A 143 5.92 -9.95 2.49
C SER A 143 5.42 -8.56 2.16
N VAL A 144 4.91 -8.40 0.97
CA VAL A 144 4.21 -7.20 0.55
C VAL A 144 2.89 -7.61 -0.08
N ALA A 145 1.99 -6.67 -0.26
CA ALA A 145 0.67 -6.97 -0.78
C ALA A 145 0.22 -5.92 -1.78
N ARG A 146 -0.83 -6.26 -2.51
CA ARG A 146 -1.54 -5.28 -3.32
C ARG A 146 -3.03 -5.59 -3.23
N THR A 147 -3.84 -4.55 -3.30
CA THR A 147 -5.29 -4.71 -3.32
C THR A 147 -5.73 -5.24 -4.66
N ILE A 148 -6.56 -6.27 -4.65
CA ILE A 148 -7.13 -6.85 -5.85
C ILE A 148 -8.58 -6.41 -6.01
N GLN A 149 -9.33 -6.38 -4.92
CA GLN A 149 -10.76 -6.17 -4.98
C GLN A 149 -11.25 -5.56 -3.67
N LEU A 150 -12.22 -4.67 -3.79
CA LEU A 150 -12.92 -4.13 -2.62
C LEU A 150 -14.04 -5.11 -2.26
N ILE A 151 -14.05 -5.56 -1.01
CA ILE A 151 -15.07 -6.47 -0.52
C ILE A 151 -16.16 -5.68 0.19
N LYS A 152 -15.76 -4.73 1.05
CA LYS A 152 -16.72 -3.95 1.81
C LYS A 152 -16.20 -2.54 1.98
N GLU A 153 -17.02 -1.56 1.63
CA GLU A 153 -16.65 -0.15 1.80
C GLU A 153 -16.60 0.21 3.29
N PRO A 154 -15.88 1.28 3.63
CA PRO A 154 -15.82 1.72 5.02
C PRO A 154 -17.20 2.03 5.54
N SER A 155 -17.42 1.73 6.82
CA SER A 155 -18.65 2.14 7.46
C SER A 155 -18.66 3.65 7.60
N VAL A 156 -19.74 4.27 7.20
CA VAL A 156 -19.90 5.71 7.33
C VAL A 156 -20.82 5.98 8.49
N PRO A 157 -20.35 6.63 9.54
CA PRO A 157 -21.22 6.94 10.65
C PRO A 157 -22.20 8.04 10.24
N PHE A 158 -23.36 7.96 10.76
CA PHE A 158 -24.40 8.94 10.49
C PHE A 158 -24.76 9.70 11.73
#